data_d4f61964fd3cadfd7d0623961c9c20b6
#
_entry.id   d4f61964fd3cadfd7d0623961c9c20b6
#
_cell.length_a   1.000
_cell.length_b   1.000
_cell.length_c   1.000
_cell.angle_alpha   90.00
_cell.angle_beta   90.00
_cell.angle_gamma   90.00
#
_symmetry.space_group_name_H-M   'P 1'
#
loop_
_entity.id
_entity.type
_entity.pdbx_description
1 polymer ?
#
loop_
_entity_poly.entity_id
_entity_poly.type
_entity_poly.pdbx_seq_one_letter_code
_entity_poly.pdbx_strand_id
1 'polypeptide(L)'
;MKQGFTLIELLVVVLIIGILSAVALPQYTAAVEKARATEVVTLMAQAERAADMYVLEKGYPASGLVELVGDNGSKTGKLNIDIEAALKCTKGDDVCVSKDFAYDVYCDTSACHWSAGRNNESYVLSADRSRGGKWERSCYYNDKEGKPVCMGLKGQGWSIDGNE
;
A
#
# COMPACT_ATOMS: atom_id res chain seq x y z
N MET A 1 5.75 -34.82 -46.64
CA MET A 1 6.73 -35.31 -45.61
C MET A 1 6.51 -34.50 -44.36
N LYS A 2 6.18 -35.13 -43.22
CA LYS A 2 6.07 -34.43 -41.94
C LYS A 2 7.48 -34.35 -41.35
N GLN A 3 8.01 -33.15 -41.25
CA GLN A 3 9.28 -32.93 -40.55
C GLN A 3 9.02 -33.00 -39.05
N GLY A 4 9.70 -33.91 -38.36
CA GLY A 4 9.64 -34.05 -36.92
C GLY A 4 10.68 -33.16 -36.25
N PHE A 5 10.35 -32.61 -35.06
CA PHE A 5 11.29 -31.82 -34.24
C PHE A 5 12.40 -32.75 -33.71
N THR A 6 13.61 -32.29 -33.68
CA THR A 6 14.73 -33.03 -33.10
C THR A 6 14.80 -32.81 -31.58
N LEU A 7 15.28 -33.81 -30.83
CA LEU A 7 15.46 -33.73 -29.37
C LEU A 7 16.38 -32.57 -28.99
N ILE A 8 17.41 -32.30 -29.77
CA ILE A 8 18.36 -31.23 -29.49
C ILE A 8 17.77 -29.82 -29.71
N GLU A 9 16.90 -29.63 -30.70
CA GLU A 9 16.19 -28.37 -30.92
C GLU A 9 15.28 -28.05 -29.71
N LEU A 10 14.57 -29.04 -29.17
CA LEU A 10 13.75 -28.86 -27.98
C LEU A 10 14.61 -28.54 -26.76
N LEU A 11 15.71 -29.26 -26.57
CA LEU A 11 16.60 -29.09 -25.42
C LEU A 11 17.24 -27.69 -25.38
N VAL A 12 17.70 -27.18 -26.53
CA VAL A 12 18.28 -25.84 -26.62
C VAL A 12 17.24 -24.75 -26.30
N VAL A 13 16.00 -24.89 -26.80
CA VAL A 13 14.93 -23.93 -26.54
C VAL A 13 14.58 -23.87 -25.05
N VAL A 14 14.40 -25.04 -24.39
CA VAL A 14 14.06 -25.02 -22.95
C VAL A 14 15.20 -24.51 -22.10
N LEU A 15 16.46 -24.74 -22.50
CA LEU A 15 17.63 -24.18 -21.82
C LEU A 15 17.65 -22.65 -21.89
N ILE A 16 17.42 -22.09 -23.09
CA ILE A 16 17.40 -20.61 -23.27
C ILE A 16 16.25 -19.99 -22.47
N ILE A 17 15.04 -20.57 -22.54
CA ILE A 17 13.88 -20.08 -21.75
C ILE A 17 14.19 -20.17 -20.26
N GLY A 18 14.82 -21.24 -19.79
CA GLY A 18 15.20 -21.41 -18.38
C GLY A 18 16.13 -20.29 -17.90
N ILE A 19 17.17 -19.97 -18.65
CA ILE A 19 18.12 -18.90 -18.33
C ILE A 19 17.44 -17.52 -18.34
N LEU A 20 16.65 -17.23 -19.35
CA LEU A 20 15.94 -15.96 -19.47
C LEU A 20 14.92 -15.78 -18.33
N SER A 21 14.17 -16.83 -18.00
CA SER A 21 13.18 -16.80 -16.91
C SER A 21 13.84 -16.58 -15.56
N ALA A 22 14.99 -17.17 -15.30
CA ALA A 22 15.71 -17.01 -14.02
C ALA A 22 16.09 -15.55 -13.72
N VAL A 23 16.31 -14.75 -14.74
CA VAL A 23 16.63 -13.31 -14.60
C VAL A 23 15.37 -12.44 -14.65
N ALA A 24 14.42 -12.78 -15.52
CA ALA A 24 13.23 -11.96 -15.76
C ALA A 24 12.21 -12.01 -14.60
N LEU A 25 11.99 -13.17 -13.98
CA LEU A 25 10.96 -13.34 -12.92
C LEU A 25 11.19 -12.42 -11.71
N PRO A 26 12.39 -12.34 -11.09
CA PRO A 26 12.59 -11.48 -9.93
C PRO A 26 12.44 -9.98 -10.26
N GLN A 27 12.81 -9.57 -11.47
CA GLN A 27 12.62 -8.18 -11.91
C GLN A 27 11.13 -7.86 -12.13
N TYR A 28 10.38 -8.80 -12.69
CA TYR A 28 8.95 -8.65 -12.91
C TYR A 28 8.19 -8.53 -11.57
N THR A 29 8.47 -9.39 -10.60
CA THR A 29 7.82 -9.33 -9.29
C THR A 29 8.10 -8.01 -8.57
N ALA A 30 9.35 -7.52 -8.60
CA ALA A 30 9.70 -6.23 -8.03
C ALA A 30 8.98 -5.04 -8.73
N ALA A 31 8.83 -5.10 -10.05
CA ALA A 31 8.08 -4.09 -10.81
C ALA A 31 6.59 -4.08 -10.46
N VAL A 32 5.98 -5.27 -10.32
CA VAL A 32 4.58 -5.42 -9.92
C VAL A 32 4.34 -4.88 -8.53
N GLU A 33 5.22 -5.18 -7.55
CA GLU A 33 5.07 -4.64 -6.18
C GLU A 33 5.22 -3.12 -6.15
N LYS A 34 6.13 -2.54 -6.92
CA LYS A 34 6.23 -1.06 -7.05
C LYS A 34 4.96 -0.45 -7.65
N ALA A 35 4.37 -1.10 -8.65
CA ALA A 35 3.12 -0.64 -9.25
C ALA A 35 1.96 -0.65 -8.24
N ARG A 36 1.83 -1.71 -7.43
CA ARG A 36 0.85 -1.81 -6.34
C ARG A 36 1.04 -0.72 -5.29
N ALA A 37 2.27 -0.51 -4.84
CA ALA A 37 2.58 0.56 -3.88
C ALA A 37 2.22 1.94 -4.44
N THR A 38 2.48 2.20 -5.73
CA THR A 38 2.13 3.48 -6.36
C THR A 38 0.63 3.69 -6.45
N GLU A 39 -0.16 2.64 -6.71
CA GLU A 39 -1.62 2.69 -6.68
C GLU A 39 -2.11 3.08 -5.29
N VAL A 40 -1.60 2.41 -4.24
CA VAL A 40 -1.92 2.73 -2.84
C VAL A 40 -1.56 4.17 -2.49
N VAL A 41 -0.37 4.64 -2.82
CA VAL A 41 0.06 6.02 -2.57
C VAL A 41 -0.89 7.03 -3.22
N THR A 42 -1.35 6.74 -4.43
CA THR A 42 -2.30 7.62 -5.14
C THR A 42 -3.67 7.66 -4.47
N LEU A 43 -4.18 6.52 -4.01
CA LEU A 43 -5.44 6.42 -3.28
C LEU A 43 -5.35 7.08 -1.90
N MET A 44 -4.25 6.85 -1.18
CA MET A 44 -4.02 7.46 0.13
C MET A 44 -3.88 8.98 0.07
N ALA A 45 -3.33 9.54 -1.01
CA ALA A 45 -3.34 10.98 -1.22
C ALA A 45 -4.76 11.58 -1.37
N GLN A 46 -5.76 10.77 -1.75
CA GLN A 46 -7.17 11.18 -1.72
C GLN A 46 -7.72 11.08 -0.29
N ALA A 47 -7.33 10.05 0.46
CA ALA A 47 -7.68 9.90 1.87
C ALA A 47 -7.14 11.07 2.72
N GLU A 48 -5.89 11.48 2.51
CA GLU A 48 -5.30 12.67 3.15
C GLU A 48 -6.17 13.93 2.93
N ARG A 49 -6.54 14.20 1.68
CA ARG A 49 -7.40 15.36 1.36
C ARG A 49 -8.78 15.27 2.00
N ALA A 50 -9.36 14.08 2.04
CA ALA A 50 -10.67 13.88 2.64
C ALA A 50 -10.61 13.98 4.17
N ALA A 51 -9.54 13.50 4.81
CA ALA A 51 -9.29 13.70 6.23
C ALA A 51 -9.07 15.19 6.56
N ASP A 52 -8.36 15.92 5.69
CA ASP A 52 -8.19 17.37 5.83
C ASP A 52 -9.53 18.11 5.77
N MET A 53 -10.40 17.73 4.83
CA MET A 53 -11.74 18.29 4.73
C MET A 53 -12.61 17.95 5.93
N TYR A 54 -12.53 16.70 6.43
CA TYR A 54 -13.22 16.29 7.65
C TYR A 54 -12.81 17.16 8.85
N VAL A 55 -11.50 17.34 9.05
CA VAL A 55 -10.97 18.17 10.14
C VAL A 55 -11.37 19.65 10.00
N LEU A 56 -11.44 20.17 8.78
CA LEU A 56 -11.90 21.54 8.53
C LEU A 56 -13.41 21.70 8.84
N GLU A 57 -14.22 20.69 8.58
CA GLU A 57 -15.67 20.74 8.80
C GLU A 57 -16.05 20.43 10.25
N LYS A 58 -15.48 19.39 10.85
CA LYS A 58 -15.85 18.86 12.17
C LYS A 58 -14.85 19.19 13.27
N GLY A 59 -13.63 19.54 12.93
CA GLY A 59 -12.52 19.66 13.86
C GLY A 59 -11.92 18.29 14.21
N TYR A 60 -10.85 18.34 15.01
CA TYR A 60 -10.32 17.11 15.63
C TYR A 60 -11.28 16.60 16.71
N PRO A 61 -11.39 15.27 16.90
CA PRO A 61 -12.22 14.70 17.98
C PRO A 61 -11.88 15.31 19.33
N ALA A 62 -12.89 15.56 20.16
CA ALA A 62 -12.68 16.11 21.50
C ALA A 62 -12.12 15.06 22.48
N SER A 63 -12.37 13.78 22.20
CA SER A 63 -11.85 12.62 22.95
C SER A 63 -11.90 11.37 22.08
N GLY A 64 -10.99 10.45 22.34
CA GLY A 64 -10.91 9.18 21.60
C GLY A 64 -10.44 9.34 20.18
N LEU A 65 -10.74 8.37 19.35
CA LEU A 65 -10.41 8.35 17.93
C LEU A 65 -11.68 8.24 17.09
N VAL A 66 -11.62 8.76 15.88
CA VAL A 66 -12.67 8.66 14.86
C VAL A 66 -12.09 7.95 13.66
N GLU A 67 -12.58 6.77 13.37
CA GLU A 67 -12.19 6.05 12.16
C GLU A 67 -12.89 6.62 10.95
N LEU A 68 -12.11 6.79 9.91
CA LEU A 68 -12.53 7.36 8.64
C LEU A 68 -12.70 6.29 7.56
N VAL A 69 -11.99 5.16 7.72
CA VAL A 69 -12.09 3.97 6.87
C VAL A 69 -12.04 2.72 7.75
N GLY A 70 -13.01 1.85 7.61
CA GLY A 70 -13.24 0.72 8.50
C GLY A 70 -14.50 0.93 9.35
N ASP A 71 -14.85 -0.04 10.14
CA ASP A 71 -16.02 0.02 11.04
C ASP A 71 -15.77 -0.83 12.29
N ASN A 72 -15.16 -0.24 13.29
CA ASN A 72 -15.04 -0.87 14.61
C ASN A 72 -16.28 -0.63 15.50
N GLY A 73 -17.45 -0.36 14.89
CA GLY A 73 -18.68 -0.04 15.60
C GLY A 73 -18.76 1.41 16.10
N SER A 74 -17.76 2.24 15.85
CA SER A 74 -17.82 3.68 16.11
C SER A 74 -18.64 4.38 15.02
N LYS A 75 -19.76 4.97 15.41
CA LYS A 75 -20.74 5.59 14.49
C LYS A 75 -20.31 6.94 13.91
N THR A 76 -19.05 7.29 13.92
CA THR A 76 -18.62 8.65 13.69
C THR A 76 -17.65 8.75 12.51
N GLY A 77 -18.06 9.45 11.49
CA GLY A 77 -17.17 10.04 10.52
C GLY A 77 -16.89 9.24 9.27
N LYS A 78 -17.89 9.08 8.39
CA LYS A 78 -17.59 8.71 7.01
C LYS A 78 -16.92 9.89 6.31
N LEU A 79 -15.79 9.64 5.67
CA LEU A 79 -15.25 10.57 4.68
C LEU A 79 -16.30 10.83 3.60
N ASN A 80 -16.33 12.05 3.06
CA ASN A 80 -17.24 12.42 1.94
C ASN A 80 -16.88 11.73 0.60
N ILE A 81 -15.96 10.77 0.61
CA ILE A 81 -15.56 9.96 -0.54
C ILE A 81 -15.70 8.48 -0.18
N ASP A 82 -16.16 7.70 -1.14
CA ASP A 82 -16.25 6.25 -1.00
C ASP A 82 -14.86 5.61 -1.25
N ILE A 83 -13.96 5.79 -0.28
CA ILE A 83 -12.62 5.19 -0.32
C ILE A 83 -12.72 3.66 -0.27
N GLU A 84 -13.68 3.12 0.46
CA GLU A 84 -13.86 1.66 0.58
C GLU A 84 -14.11 1.04 -0.80
N ALA A 85 -14.96 1.65 -1.61
CA ALA A 85 -15.18 1.21 -3.00
C ALA A 85 -13.92 1.36 -3.86
N ALA A 86 -13.17 2.46 -3.72
CA ALA A 86 -11.93 2.70 -4.46
C ALA A 86 -10.84 1.70 -4.08
N LEU A 87 -10.70 1.38 -2.80
CA LEU A 87 -9.75 0.40 -2.28
C LEU A 87 -10.18 -1.05 -2.54
N LYS A 88 -11.46 -1.26 -2.96
CA LYS A 88 -12.05 -2.60 -3.14
C LYS A 88 -11.88 -3.48 -1.90
N CYS A 89 -11.99 -2.88 -0.74
CA CYS A 89 -11.80 -3.57 0.52
C CYS A 89 -13.13 -3.96 1.17
N THR A 90 -13.11 -5.01 1.96
CA THR A 90 -14.21 -5.41 2.82
C THR A 90 -13.96 -4.92 4.23
N LYS A 91 -15.01 -4.50 4.91
CA LYS A 91 -14.93 -4.08 6.31
C LYS A 91 -14.43 -5.23 7.16
N GLY A 92 -13.32 -5.03 7.87
CA GLY A 92 -12.88 -5.82 9.01
C GLY A 92 -13.31 -5.17 10.31
N ASP A 93 -12.94 -5.75 11.43
CA ASP A 93 -13.33 -5.21 12.74
C ASP A 93 -12.71 -3.82 13.01
N ASP A 94 -11.47 -3.59 12.57
CA ASP A 94 -10.76 -2.33 12.80
C ASP A 94 -10.12 -1.75 11.51
N VAL A 95 -10.01 -2.54 10.45
CA VAL A 95 -9.32 -2.17 9.21
C VAL A 95 -10.12 -2.57 7.98
N CYS A 96 -9.92 -1.87 6.88
CA CYS A 96 -10.48 -2.22 5.59
C CYS A 96 -9.50 -3.13 4.82
N VAL A 97 -9.86 -4.38 4.58
CA VAL A 97 -8.97 -5.39 3.99
C VAL A 97 -9.30 -5.62 2.53
N SER A 98 -8.35 -5.39 1.65
CA SER A 98 -8.39 -5.78 0.24
C SER A 98 -7.62 -7.07 0.00
N LYS A 99 -7.56 -7.51 -1.27
CA LYS A 99 -6.77 -8.69 -1.66
C LYS A 99 -5.28 -8.55 -1.30
N ASP A 100 -4.74 -7.36 -1.43
CA ASP A 100 -3.30 -7.13 -1.38
C ASP A 100 -2.85 -6.31 -0.17
N PHE A 101 -3.73 -5.51 0.44
CA PHE A 101 -3.44 -4.58 1.53
C PHE A 101 -4.54 -4.53 2.59
N ALA A 102 -4.12 -4.24 3.82
CA ALA A 102 -5.00 -3.81 4.89
C ALA A 102 -4.80 -2.29 5.08
N TYR A 103 -5.90 -1.55 5.18
CA TYR A 103 -5.90 -0.09 5.28
C TYR A 103 -6.54 0.36 6.58
N ASP A 104 -5.95 1.37 7.17
CA ASP A 104 -6.46 2.06 8.35
C ASP A 104 -6.37 3.57 8.15
N VAL A 105 -7.42 4.31 8.45
CA VAL A 105 -7.45 5.77 8.36
C VAL A 105 -8.28 6.31 9.52
N TYR A 106 -7.67 7.06 10.40
CA TYR A 106 -8.36 7.65 11.56
C TYR A 106 -7.83 9.04 11.91
N CYS A 107 -8.60 9.78 12.70
CA CYS A 107 -8.15 10.99 13.38
C CYS A 107 -8.41 10.86 14.88
N ASP A 108 -7.47 11.30 15.68
CA ASP A 108 -7.60 11.44 17.14
C ASP A 108 -7.62 12.91 17.59
N THR A 109 -7.47 13.16 18.87
CA THR A 109 -7.49 14.52 19.44
C THR A 109 -6.35 15.41 18.98
N SER A 110 -5.28 14.85 18.42
CA SER A 110 -4.00 15.50 18.12
C SER A 110 -3.55 15.39 16.67
N ALA A 111 -3.94 14.32 15.99
CA ALA A 111 -3.43 13.97 14.67
C ALA A 111 -4.47 13.24 13.80
N CYS A 112 -4.23 13.18 12.51
CA CYS A 112 -4.81 12.20 11.60
C CYS A 112 -3.71 11.27 11.12
N HIS A 113 -4.06 10.01 10.96
CA HIS A 113 -3.17 8.93 10.55
C HIS A 113 -3.81 8.12 9.43
N TRP A 114 -2.98 7.59 8.53
CA TRP A 114 -3.34 6.47 7.70
C TRP A 114 -2.20 5.47 7.58
N SER A 115 -2.55 4.21 7.40
CA SER A 115 -1.61 3.16 7.06
C SER A 115 -2.16 2.23 5.99
N ALA A 116 -1.26 1.62 5.24
CA ALA A 116 -1.53 0.59 4.26
C ALA A 116 -0.46 -0.50 4.39
N GLY A 117 -0.79 -1.55 5.11
CA GLY A 117 0.07 -2.71 5.30
C GLY A 117 -0.10 -3.72 4.18
N ARG A 118 0.99 -4.21 3.61
CA ARG A 118 0.97 -5.33 2.66
C ARG A 118 0.53 -6.60 3.40
N ASN A 119 -0.42 -7.38 2.86
CA ASN A 119 -0.96 -8.57 3.53
C ASN A 119 0.08 -9.69 3.78
N ASN A 120 1.20 -9.68 3.06
CA ASN A 120 2.34 -10.56 3.35
C ASN A 120 3.36 -9.95 4.35
N GLU A 121 3.01 -8.82 4.97
CA GLU A 121 3.81 -8.10 5.96
C GLU A 121 5.19 -7.60 5.47
N SER A 122 5.44 -7.61 4.16
CA SER A 122 6.74 -7.22 3.60
C SER A 122 7.05 -5.73 3.78
N TYR A 123 6.03 -4.86 3.75
CA TYR A 123 6.18 -3.43 4.02
C TYR A 123 4.85 -2.77 4.45
N VAL A 124 4.98 -1.61 5.07
CA VAL A 124 3.87 -0.74 5.47
C VAL A 124 4.15 0.68 4.95
N LEU A 125 3.15 1.26 4.31
CA LEU A 125 3.10 2.66 3.95
C LEU A 125 2.24 3.38 4.97
N SER A 126 2.69 4.51 5.51
CA SER A 126 1.92 5.29 6.47
C SER A 126 2.17 6.78 6.32
N ALA A 127 1.26 7.57 6.83
CA ALA A 127 1.48 8.99 7.04
C ALA A 127 0.72 9.50 8.25
N ASP A 128 1.33 10.46 8.91
CA ASP A 128 0.81 11.16 10.07
C ASP A 128 0.72 12.65 9.78
N ARG A 129 -0.33 13.30 10.29
CA ARG A 129 -0.49 14.73 10.27
C ARG A 129 -0.90 15.23 11.64
N SER A 130 0.04 15.82 12.36
CA SER A 130 -0.23 16.53 13.62
C SER A 130 -1.11 17.76 13.39
N ARG A 131 -1.80 18.21 14.45
CA ARG A 131 -2.67 19.38 14.42
C ARG A 131 -1.93 20.62 13.91
N GLY A 132 -2.36 21.17 12.77
CA GLY A 132 -1.72 22.32 12.12
C GLY A 132 -0.43 22.00 11.34
N GLY A 133 -0.02 20.72 11.33
CA GLY A 133 1.14 20.25 10.58
C GLY A 133 0.80 19.85 9.13
N LYS A 134 1.80 19.33 8.46
CA LYS A 134 1.71 18.70 7.14
C LYS A 134 1.70 17.19 7.28
N TRP A 135 1.27 16.49 6.25
CA TRP A 135 1.40 15.05 6.16
C TRP A 135 2.87 14.64 6.05
N GLU A 136 3.33 13.84 6.99
CA GLU A 136 4.67 13.24 7.02
C GLU A 136 4.52 11.76 6.67
N ARG A 137 5.12 11.35 5.54
CA ARG A 137 4.95 10.01 4.98
C ARG A 137 6.16 9.16 5.30
N SER A 138 5.91 7.91 5.69
CA SER A 138 6.94 6.93 5.99
C SER A 138 6.65 5.58 5.33
N CYS A 139 7.72 4.86 5.00
CA CYS A 139 7.66 3.49 4.51
C CYS A 139 8.57 2.63 5.39
N TYR A 140 7.97 1.64 6.02
CA TYR A 140 8.68 0.64 6.81
C TYR A 140 8.72 -0.69 6.05
N TYR A 141 9.87 -1.35 5.99
CA TYR A 141 10.02 -2.68 5.38
C TYR A 141 10.51 -3.71 6.40
N ASN A 142 9.93 -4.91 6.33
CA ASN A 142 10.25 -6.04 7.20
C ASN A 142 11.23 -7.03 6.56
N ASP A 143 11.35 -7.01 5.22
CA ASP A 143 12.09 -8.02 4.48
C ASP A 143 12.72 -7.46 3.19
N LYS A 144 13.42 -8.35 2.48
CA LYS A 144 14.09 -8.05 1.21
C LYS A 144 13.13 -7.73 0.06
N GLU A 145 11.88 -8.14 0.16
CA GLU A 145 10.85 -7.89 -0.88
C GLU A 145 10.28 -6.48 -0.73
N GLY A 146 10.07 -6.02 0.51
CA GLY A 146 9.59 -4.67 0.81
C GLY A 146 10.65 -3.58 0.63
N LYS A 147 11.93 -3.89 0.89
CA LYS A 147 13.05 -2.93 0.80
C LYS A 147 13.12 -2.17 -0.54
N PRO A 148 13.05 -2.79 -1.73
CA PRO A 148 13.07 -2.09 -3.02
C PRO A 148 11.88 -1.16 -3.24
N VAL A 149 10.73 -1.46 -2.65
CA VAL A 149 9.53 -0.63 -2.71
C VAL A 149 9.76 0.66 -1.92
N CYS A 150 10.12 0.56 -0.64
CA CYS A 150 10.39 1.70 0.22
C CYS A 150 11.53 2.56 -0.32
N MET A 151 12.64 1.96 -0.75
CA MET A 151 13.76 2.69 -1.35
C MET A 151 13.37 3.47 -2.61
N GLY A 152 12.40 2.98 -3.38
CA GLY A 152 11.84 3.69 -4.53
C GLY A 152 11.05 4.96 -4.17
N LEU A 153 10.56 5.07 -2.94
CA LEU A 153 9.81 6.23 -2.44
C LEU A 153 10.69 7.31 -1.80
N LYS A 154 11.93 6.98 -1.44
CA LYS A 154 12.86 7.89 -0.76
C LYS A 154 13.03 9.24 -1.48
N GLY A 155 13.13 9.22 -2.81
CA GLY A 155 13.27 10.42 -3.63
C GLY A 155 11.99 11.27 -3.74
N GLN A 156 10.87 10.80 -3.20
CA GLN A 156 9.56 11.46 -3.24
C GLN A 156 9.17 12.09 -1.89
N GLY A 157 10.13 12.25 -0.97
CA GLY A 157 9.90 12.86 0.33
C GLY A 157 9.39 11.91 1.41
N TRP A 158 9.52 10.60 1.22
CA TRP A 158 9.19 9.58 2.22
C TRP A 158 10.39 9.33 3.14
N SER A 159 10.14 9.23 4.44
CA SER A 159 11.09 8.66 5.38
C SER A 159 11.09 7.14 5.25
N ILE A 160 12.27 6.53 5.29
CA ILE A 160 12.42 5.08 5.09
C ILE A 160 13.05 4.49 6.34
N ASP A 161 12.40 3.47 6.87
CA ASP A 161 12.86 2.67 7.99
C ASP A 161 12.64 1.17 7.70
N GLY A 162 13.31 0.28 8.43
CA GLY A 162 13.07 -1.15 8.29
C GLY A 162 14.19 -2.02 8.85
N ASN A 163 13.89 -3.30 8.90
CA ASN A 163 14.83 -4.33 9.36
C ASN A 163 15.81 -4.72 8.23
N GLU A 164 17.09 -4.83 8.53
CA GLU A 164 18.12 -5.35 7.63
C GLU A 164 18.22 -6.88 7.69
#